data_afad1f1e4ffbef946ff279a08a063f7a
#
_entry.id   afad1f1e4ffbef946ff279a08a063f7a
#
_cell.length_a   1.000
_cell.length_b   1.000
_cell.length_c   1.000
_cell.angle_alpha   90.00
_cell.angle_beta   90.00
_cell.angle_gamma   90.00
#
_symmetry.space_group_name_H-M   'P 1'
#
loop_
_entity.id
_entity.type
_entity.pdbx_description
1 polymer ?
#
loop_
_entity_poly.entity_id
_entity_poly.type
_entity_poly.pdbx_seq_one_letter_code
_entity_poly.pdbx_strand_id
1 'polypeptide(L)'
;MNRQYYCLFVVLFFVVFARAAAAEHTYNILFIQSYTSQTPWHNDLNEGLTKGFKENGLKVNITTEYLDADFWSFSSEKVIMQRFCQRARARKTDMIITASDEAFYTLFSSGDSLPYQVPVVFFGIKYPDKELIASLPNVCGFTANPDFYVILKQAQKVFPQRKEVICVIDNSFLSNKGREDFKQEWQLFQEENPDYKMKLYNTQHESTNHIIAAICYPRNSYARVVVAPKWSPFLSFVGKNSKAPVFSS
;
A
#
# COMPACT_ATOMS: atom_id res chain seq x y z
N MET A 1 -22.03 59.84 25.95
CA MET A 1 -21.52 58.70 25.12
C MET A 1 -22.71 57.91 24.64
N ASN A 2 -23.00 57.91 23.33
CA ASN A 2 -24.28 57.47 22.77
C ASN A 2 -24.48 55.95 22.94
N ARG A 3 -25.66 55.59 23.43
CA ARG A 3 -26.12 54.20 23.66
C ARG A 3 -25.91 53.29 22.42
N GLN A 4 -25.88 53.85 21.23
CA GLN A 4 -25.59 53.16 19.96
C GLN A 4 -24.14 52.66 19.86
N TYR A 5 -23.15 53.40 20.38
CA TYR A 5 -21.76 52.98 20.37
C TYR A 5 -21.48 51.81 21.34
N TYR A 6 -22.25 51.75 22.44
CA TYR A 6 -22.14 50.62 23.40
C TYR A 6 -22.66 49.33 22.77
N CYS A 7 -23.78 49.36 22.05
CA CYS A 7 -24.30 48.20 21.36
C CYS A 7 -23.33 47.73 20.25
N LEU A 8 -22.74 48.67 19.49
CA LEU A 8 -21.77 48.34 18.44
C LEU A 8 -20.50 47.71 19.01
N PHE A 9 -20.00 48.22 20.14
CA PHE A 9 -18.80 47.69 20.82
C PHE A 9 -19.05 46.30 21.40
N VAL A 10 -20.21 46.04 21.99
CA VAL A 10 -20.60 44.72 22.52
C VAL A 10 -20.75 43.73 21.39
N VAL A 11 -21.37 44.07 20.27
CA VAL A 11 -21.50 43.19 19.10
C VAL A 11 -20.14 42.90 18.50
N LEU A 12 -19.27 43.90 18.35
CA LEU A 12 -17.90 43.72 17.85
C LEU A 12 -17.07 42.81 18.75
N PHE A 13 -17.21 43.01 20.08
CA PHE A 13 -16.54 42.19 21.09
C PHE A 13 -16.98 40.72 21.02
N PHE A 14 -18.29 40.47 20.86
CA PHE A 14 -18.83 39.12 20.71
C PHE A 14 -18.39 38.47 19.38
N VAL A 15 -18.30 39.21 18.27
CA VAL A 15 -17.83 38.72 16.98
C VAL A 15 -16.32 38.36 17.03
N VAL A 16 -15.52 39.19 17.72
CA VAL A 16 -14.08 38.93 17.90
C VAL A 16 -13.85 37.73 18.81
N PHE A 17 -14.61 37.60 19.91
CA PHE A 17 -14.50 36.45 20.82
C PHE A 17 -15.08 35.18 20.23
N ALA A 18 -16.11 35.23 19.39
CA ALA A 18 -16.64 34.07 18.69
C ALA A 18 -15.64 33.47 17.67
N ARG A 19 -14.75 34.28 17.10
CA ARG A 19 -13.64 33.78 16.25
C ARG A 19 -12.47 33.20 17.03
N ALA A 20 -12.26 33.62 18.29
CA ALA A 20 -11.19 33.10 19.13
C ALA A 20 -11.50 31.72 19.76
N ALA A 21 -12.75 31.28 19.71
CA ALA A 21 -13.22 30.04 20.32
C ALA A 21 -13.42 28.90 19.29
N ALA A 22 -12.92 29.01 18.08
CA ALA A 22 -12.80 27.85 17.20
C ALA A 22 -11.74 26.93 17.81
N ALA A 23 -12.19 26.02 18.69
CA ALA A 23 -11.35 24.98 19.25
C ALA A 23 -10.65 24.28 18.09
N GLU A 24 -9.33 24.32 18.10
CA GLU A 24 -8.50 23.70 17.07
C GLU A 24 -8.81 22.21 17.06
N HIS A 25 -9.58 21.77 16.05
CA HIS A 25 -10.04 20.38 15.98
C HIS A 25 -8.85 19.46 15.72
N THR A 26 -8.72 18.43 16.56
CA THR A 26 -7.72 17.37 16.35
C THR A 26 -8.41 16.18 15.70
N TYR A 27 -8.02 15.87 14.46
CA TYR A 27 -8.61 14.77 13.70
C TYR A 27 -8.03 13.43 14.12
N ASN A 28 -8.88 12.44 14.35
CA ASN A 28 -8.48 11.07 14.64
C ASN A 28 -8.48 10.26 13.33
N ILE A 29 -7.34 9.78 12.93
CA ILE A 29 -7.15 9.08 11.67
C ILE A 29 -6.81 7.62 11.96
N LEU A 30 -7.54 6.69 11.36
CA LEU A 30 -7.17 5.29 11.28
C LEU A 30 -6.38 5.07 10.00
N PHE A 31 -5.12 4.67 10.12
CA PHE A 31 -4.28 4.27 9.00
C PHE A 31 -4.11 2.76 8.99
N ILE A 32 -4.59 2.09 7.94
CA ILE A 32 -4.53 0.63 7.80
C ILE A 32 -3.54 0.30 6.69
N GLN A 33 -2.53 -0.47 7.03
CA GLN A 33 -1.53 -0.97 6.09
C GLN A 33 -1.75 -2.46 5.82
N SER A 34 -1.63 -2.88 4.55
CA SER A 34 -1.87 -4.26 4.15
C SER A 34 -0.88 -5.25 4.76
N TYR A 35 0.37 -4.84 4.92
CA TYR A 35 1.46 -5.73 5.31
C TYR A 35 2.01 -5.40 6.69
N THR A 36 2.99 -6.19 7.13
CA THR A 36 3.61 -6.07 8.47
C THR A 36 4.38 -4.76 8.63
N SER A 37 4.53 -4.30 9.88
CA SER A 37 5.32 -3.11 10.23
C SER A 37 6.81 -3.21 9.83
N GLN A 38 7.30 -4.42 9.52
CA GLN A 38 8.68 -4.65 9.09
C GLN A 38 8.89 -4.44 7.59
N THR A 39 7.84 -4.15 6.84
CA THR A 39 7.93 -3.88 5.41
C THR A 39 8.72 -2.58 5.19
N PRO A 40 9.74 -2.54 4.31
CA PRO A 40 10.71 -1.45 4.23
C PRO A 40 10.12 -0.05 4.07
N TRP A 41 9.04 0.10 3.31
CA TRP A 41 8.43 1.41 3.03
C TRP A 41 7.41 1.89 4.09
N HIS A 42 7.10 1.10 5.12
CA HIS A 42 6.09 1.49 6.12
C HIS A 42 6.51 2.69 6.96
N ASN A 43 7.78 2.79 7.28
CA ASN A 43 8.30 3.95 8.02
C ASN A 43 8.18 5.21 7.18
N ASP A 44 8.54 5.13 5.89
CA ASP A 44 8.48 6.25 4.95
C ASP A 44 7.03 6.73 4.78
N LEU A 45 6.05 5.80 4.72
CA LEU A 45 4.63 6.14 4.65
C LEU A 45 4.13 6.85 5.91
N ASN A 46 4.46 6.34 7.09
CA ASN A 46 4.09 6.95 8.36
C ASN A 46 4.72 8.34 8.52
N GLU A 47 6.00 8.47 8.17
CA GLU A 47 6.70 9.75 8.19
C GLU A 47 6.11 10.74 7.19
N GLY A 48 5.86 10.31 5.95
CA GLY A 48 5.25 11.10 4.90
C GLY A 48 3.87 11.65 5.28
N LEU A 49 3.00 10.81 5.85
CA LEU A 49 1.70 11.23 6.35
C LEU A 49 1.82 12.25 7.49
N THR A 50 2.65 11.94 8.48
CA THR A 50 2.85 12.84 9.64
C THR A 50 3.38 14.20 9.20
N LYS A 51 4.37 14.21 8.32
CA LYS A 51 4.96 15.41 7.74
C LYS A 51 3.93 16.20 6.94
N GLY A 52 3.18 15.53 6.06
CA GLY A 52 2.17 16.17 5.22
C GLY A 52 1.08 16.88 6.03
N PHE A 53 0.54 16.26 7.08
CA PHE A 53 -0.42 16.90 7.96
C PHE A 53 0.18 18.09 8.72
N LYS A 54 1.39 17.95 9.25
CA LYS A 54 2.10 19.01 9.97
C LYS A 54 2.36 20.23 9.08
N GLU A 55 2.83 20.02 7.85
CA GLU A 55 3.12 21.11 6.90
C GLU A 55 1.86 21.88 6.48
N ASN A 56 0.70 21.23 6.53
CA ASN A 56 -0.60 21.85 6.27
C ASN A 56 -1.30 22.40 7.53
N GLY A 57 -0.61 22.42 8.68
CA GLY A 57 -1.14 22.98 9.93
C GLY A 57 -2.28 22.18 10.54
N LEU A 58 -2.44 20.91 10.16
CA LEU A 58 -3.51 20.05 10.67
C LEU A 58 -3.04 19.29 11.90
N LYS A 59 -3.81 19.35 12.98
CA LYS A 59 -3.60 18.53 14.17
C LYS A 59 -4.26 17.17 13.97
N VAL A 60 -3.48 16.12 14.01
CA VAL A 60 -3.95 14.75 13.79
C VAL A 60 -3.42 13.79 14.85
N ASN A 61 -4.27 12.83 15.22
CA ASN A 61 -3.90 11.63 15.96
C ASN A 61 -3.98 10.44 14.99
N ILE A 62 -2.86 9.95 14.52
CA ILE A 62 -2.82 8.79 13.61
C ILE A 62 -2.68 7.52 14.44
N THR A 63 -3.62 6.61 14.28
CA THR A 63 -3.52 5.23 14.77
C THR A 63 -3.23 4.32 13.59
N THR A 64 -2.04 3.71 13.56
CA THR A 64 -1.66 2.76 12.52
C THR A 64 -2.00 1.34 12.95
N GLU A 65 -2.68 0.61 12.08
CA GLU A 65 -3.01 -0.81 12.22
C GLU A 65 -2.42 -1.58 11.02
N TYR A 66 -1.93 -2.78 11.26
CA TYR A 66 -1.33 -3.65 10.25
C TYR A 66 -2.22 -4.87 10.05
N LEU A 67 -2.66 -5.10 8.79
CA LEU A 67 -3.52 -6.23 8.45
C LEU A 67 -2.73 -7.55 8.43
N ASP A 68 -1.42 -7.45 8.17
CA ASP A 68 -0.51 -8.60 8.05
C ASP A 68 -1.01 -9.63 7.01
N ALA A 69 -1.50 -9.14 5.87
CA ALA A 69 -2.15 -9.94 4.82
C ALA A 69 -1.29 -11.07 4.25
N ASP A 70 0.02 -11.07 4.50
CA ASP A 70 0.92 -12.17 4.13
C ASP A 70 0.73 -13.42 4.97
N PHE A 71 0.13 -13.30 6.15
CA PHE A 71 0.04 -14.38 7.15
C PHE A 71 -1.37 -14.93 7.31
N TRP A 72 -2.40 -14.23 6.82
CA TRP A 72 -3.79 -14.57 7.08
C TRP A 72 -4.54 -15.00 5.83
N SER A 73 -5.57 -15.80 6.02
CA SER A 73 -6.58 -16.03 4.99
C SER A 73 -7.51 -14.82 4.89
N PHE A 74 -8.13 -14.61 3.74
CA PHE A 74 -9.09 -13.53 3.52
C PHE A 74 -10.24 -13.51 4.54
N SER A 75 -10.71 -14.68 5.00
CA SER A 75 -11.73 -14.76 6.06
C SER A 75 -11.20 -14.27 7.41
N SER A 76 -9.94 -14.56 7.75
CA SER A 76 -9.30 -14.07 8.97
C SER A 76 -9.04 -12.57 8.91
N GLU A 77 -8.63 -12.06 7.76
CA GLU A 77 -8.45 -10.62 7.52
C GLU A 77 -9.73 -9.83 7.78
N LYS A 78 -10.90 -10.34 7.33
CA LYS A 78 -12.20 -9.71 7.61
C LYS A 78 -12.47 -9.56 9.11
N VAL A 79 -12.19 -10.61 9.88
CA VAL A 79 -12.38 -10.57 11.35
C VAL A 79 -11.42 -9.57 12.01
N ILE A 80 -10.18 -9.51 11.54
CA ILE A 80 -9.19 -8.53 12.01
C ILE A 80 -9.66 -7.11 11.67
N MET A 81 -10.11 -6.90 10.44
CA MET A 81 -10.62 -5.61 9.98
C MET A 81 -11.83 -5.12 10.79
N GLN A 82 -12.78 -6.01 11.09
CA GLN A 82 -13.91 -5.67 11.97
C GLN A 82 -13.44 -5.18 13.35
N ARG A 83 -12.39 -5.80 13.91
CA ARG A 83 -11.79 -5.32 15.19
C ARG A 83 -11.13 -3.95 15.04
N PHE A 84 -10.49 -3.67 13.89
CA PHE A 84 -9.96 -2.33 13.61
C PHE A 84 -11.08 -1.30 13.57
N CYS A 85 -12.16 -1.57 12.84
CA CYS A 85 -13.33 -0.69 12.77
C CYS A 85 -13.98 -0.47 14.15
N GLN A 86 -14.09 -1.52 14.97
CA GLN A 86 -14.61 -1.39 16.32
C GLN A 86 -13.76 -0.45 17.19
N ARG A 87 -12.43 -0.61 17.15
CA ARG A 87 -11.50 0.30 17.90
C ARG A 87 -11.56 1.72 17.36
N ALA A 88 -11.70 1.88 16.04
CA ALA A 88 -11.81 3.17 15.40
C ALA A 88 -13.06 3.94 15.84
N ARG A 89 -14.22 3.25 15.94
CA ARG A 89 -15.45 3.87 16.49
C ARG A 89 -15.26 4.35 17.93
N ALA A 90 -14.64 3.53 18.78
CA ALA A 90 -14.39 3.91 20.18
C ALA A 90 -13.50 5.18 20.28
N ARG A 91 -12.63 5.41 19.29
CA ARG A 91 -11.76 6.58 19.19
C ARG A 91 -12.39 7.75 18.41
N LYS A 92 -13.62 7.62 17.94
CA LYS A 92 -14.31 8.63 17.11
C LYS A 92 -13.45 9.02 15.91
N THR A 93 -13.08 8.02 15.11
CA THR A 93 -12.26 8.21 13.90
C THR A 93 -12.99 9.11 12.90
N ASP A 94 -12.31 10.15 12.45
CA ASP A 94 -12.82 11.15 11.49
C ASP A 94 -12.55 10.74 10.04
N MET A 95 -11.50 9.94 9.79
CA MET A 95 -11.08 9.49 8.45
C MET A 95 -10.31 8.18 8.53
N ILE A 96 -10.48 7.36 7.51
CA ILE A 96 -9.69 6.14 7.32
C ILE A 96 -8.74 6.35 6.13
N ILE A 97 -7.49 5.92 6.29
CA ILE A 97 -6.51 5.83 5.22
C ILE A 97 -6.13 4.36 5.05
N THR A 98 -6.08 3.87 3.81
CA THR A 98 -5.63 2.51 3.50
C THR A 98 -4.43 2.53 2.57
N ALA A 99 -3.48 1.62 2.81
CA ALA A 99 -2.31 1.41 1.96
C ALA A 99 -2.35 0.01 1.33
N SER A 100 -2.29 -0.02 0.01
CA SER A 100 -2.32 -1.19 -0.86
C SER A 100 -3.70 -1.89 -0.96
N ASP A 101 -3.79 -2.87 -1.84
CA ASP A 101 -5.04 -3.50 -2.27
C ASP A 101 -5.75 -4.24 -1.13
N GLU A 102 -5.02 -5.06 -0.37
CA GLU A 102 -5.62 -5.92 0.65
C GLU A 102 -6.32 -5.11 1.75
N ALA A 103 -5.69 -4.03 2.24
CA ALA A 103 -6.31 -3.19 3.26
C ALA A 103 -7.60 -2.54 2.75
N PHE A 104 -7.60 -2.04 1.51
CA PHE A 104 -8.76 -1.40 0.90
C PHE A 104 -9.90 -2.39 0.69
N TYR A 105 -9.64 -3.50 -0.01
CA TYR A 105 -10.68 -4.47 -0.34
C TYR A 105 -11.21 -5.21 0.89
N THR A 106 -10.35 -5.52 1.85
CA THR A 106 -10.79 -6.13 3.12
C THR A 106 -11.64 -5.16 3.93
N LEU A 107 -11.33 -3.85 3.93
CA LEU A 107 -12.13 -2.85 4.63
C LEU A 107 -13.58 -2.86 4.14
N PHE A 108 -13.80 -2.77 2.82
CA PHE A 108 -15.14 -2.73 2.23
C PHE A 108 -15.85 -4.10 2.22
N SER A 109 -15.10 -5.21 2.23
CA SER A 109 -15.66 -6.57 2.30
C SER A 109 -15.84 -7.10 3.72
N SER A 110 -15.44 -6.36 4.73
CA SER A 110 -15.51 -6.78 6.15
C SER A 110 -16.96 -6.89 6.66
N GLY A 111 -17.91 -6.22 6.00
CA GLY A 111 -19.31 -6.12 6.43
C GLY A 111 -19.52 -5.08 7.54
N ASP A 112 -18.49 -4.31 7.88
CA ASP A 112 -18.60 -3.22 8.84
C ASP A 112 -19.15 -1.94 8.15
N SER A 113 -19.94 -1.13 8.88
CA SER A 113 -20.56 0.07 8.34
C SER A 113 -19.66 1.33 8.40
N LEU A 114 -18.58 1.30 9.18
CA LEU A 114 -17.72 2.47 9.39
C LEU A 114 -17.16 3.05 8.10
N PRO A 115 -16.64 2.26 7.14
CA PRO A 115 -16.05 2.81 5.91
C PRO A 115 -17.07 3.54 5.01
N TYR A 116 -18.36 3.39 5.26
CA TYR A 116 -19.42 4.12 4.55
C TYR A 116 -19.86 5.40 5.28
N GLN A 117 -19.38 5.61 6.49
CA GLN A 117 -19.78 6.72 7.37
C GLN A 117 -18.72 7.83 7.47
N VAL A 118 -17.45 7.49 7.22
CA VAL A 118 -16.33 8.42 7.29
C VAL A 118 -15.62 8.50 5.93
N PRO A 119 -14.93 9.62 5.62
CA PRO A 119 -14.06 9.67 4.44
C PRO A 119 -13.01 8.56 4.44
N VAL A 120 -12.81 7.93 3.29
CA VAL A 120 -11.76 6.93 3.09
C VAL A 120 -10.82 7.40 1.99
N VAL A 121 -9.54 7.48 2.30
CA VAL A 121 -8.48 7.78 1.33
C VAL A 121 -7.63 6.53 1.13
N PHE A 122 -7.44 6.11 -0.10
CA PHE A 122 -6.56 5.00 -0.41
C PHE A 122 -5.32 5.44 -1.18
N PHE A 123 -4.22 4.70 -1.04
CA PHE A 123 -3.07 4.84 -1.92
C PHE A 123 -2.39 3.50 -2.18
N GLY A 124 -1.73 3.41 -3.34
CA GLY A 124 -0.99 2.22 -3.73
C GLY A 124 -1.85 1.04 -4.15
N ILE A 125 -3.13 1.26 -4.51
CA ILE A 125 -3.95 0.20 -5.12
C ILE A 125 -3.40 -0.07 -6.52
N LYS A 126 -2.95 -1.30 -6.75
CA LYS A 126 -2.38 -1.75 -8.03
C LYS A 126 -3.44 -2.20 -9.02
N TYR A 127 -4.50 -2.81 -8.52
CA TYR A 127 -5.59 -3.37 -9.33
C TYR A 127 -6.94 -2.76 -8.91
N PRO A 128 -7.18 -1.47 -9.28
CA PRO A 128 -8.38 -0.77 -8.86
C PRO A 128 -9.64 -1.34 -9.51
N ASP A 129 -10.61 -1.72 -8.70
CA ASP A 129 -11.99 -1.93 -9.13
C ASP A 129 -12.66 -0.56 -9.31
N LYS A 130 -12.68 -0.09 -10.55
CA LYS A 130 -13.19 1.24 -10.89
C LYS A 130 -14.70 1.39 -10.62
N GLU A 131 -15.47 0.31 -10.80
CA GLU A 131 -16.92 0.32 -10.57
C GLU A 131 -17.20 0.42 -9.06
N LEU A 132 -16.52 -0.38 -8.25
CA LEU A 132 -16.61 -0.29 -6.79
C LEU A 132 -16.23 1.12 -6.31
N ILE A 133 -15.08 1.62 -6.71
CA ILE A 133 -14.60 2.94 -6.27
C ILE A 133 -15.58 4.05 -6.68
N ALA A 134 -16.09 4.02 -7.91
CA ALA A 134 -17.06 5.01 -8.39
C ALA A 134 -18.42 4.94 -7.66
N SER A 135 -18.77 3.77 -7.09
CA SER A 135 -20.00 3.60 -6.30
C SER A 135 -19.92 4.15 -4.88
N LEU A 136 -18.72 4.54 -4.42
CA LEU A 136 -18.44 4.95 -3.04
C LEU A 136 -18.20 6.48 -2.99
N PRO A 137 -19.20 7.31 -2.64
CA PRO A 137 -19.11 8.78 -2.73
C PRO A 137 -18.12 9.40 -1.74
N ASN A 138 -17.77 8.68 -0.68
CA ASN A 138 -16.85 9.13 0.38
C ASN A 138 -15.43 8.56 0.21
N VAL A 139 -15.10 8.01 -0.98
CA VAL A 139 -13.81 7.36 -1.25
C VAL A 139 -13.07 8.11 -2.34
N CYS A 140 -11.78 8.38 -2.09
CA CYS A 140 -10.86 8.90 -3.11
C CYS A 140 -9.45 8.37 -2.84
N GLY A 141 -8.53 8.54 -3.80
CA GLY A 141 -7.14 8.13 -3.57
C GLY A 141 -6.31 8.02 -4.82
N PHE A 142 -5.17 7.35 -4.67
CA PHE A 142 -4.14 7.22 -5.69
C PHE A 142 -3.87 5.74 -5.98
N THR A 143 -3.89 5.39 -7.25
CA THR A 143 -3.53 4.05 -7.72
C THR A 143 -2.04 3.97 -8.03
N ALA A 144 -1.46 2.77 -7.92
CA ALA A 144 -0.12 2.45 -8.38
C ALA A 144 -0.26 1.44 -9.51
N ASN A 145 0.22 1.78 -10.70
CA ASN A 145 0.23 0.81 -11.80
C ASN A 145 1.54 0.00 -11.73
N PRO A 146 1.48 -1.31 -11.51
CA PRO A 146 2.65 -2.15 -11.69
C PRO A 146 3.03 -2.10 -13.17
N ASP A 147 4.28 -1.82 -13.46
CA ASP A 147 4.82 -1.79 -14.82
C ASP A 147 6.05 -2.69 -14.85
N PHE A 148 5.82 -3.96 -15.13
CA PHE A 148 6.87 -4.96 -15.17
C PHE A 148 7.81 -4.74 -16.37
N TYR A 149 7.31 -4.21 -17.47
CA TYR A 149 8.16 -3.87 -18.61
C TYR A 149 9.19 -2.81 -18.22
N VAL A 150 8.78 -1.75 -17.53
CA VAL A 150 9.70 -0.73 -17.01
C VAL A 150 10.69 -1.34 -16.02
N ILE A 151 10.24 -2.21 -15.11
CA ILE A 151 11.13 -2.91 -14.18
C ILE A 151 12.18 -3.75 -14.93
N LEU A 152 11.77 -4.50 -15.95
CA LEU A 152 12.65 -5.31 -16.77
C LEU A 152 13.66 -4.44 -17.54
N LYS A 153 13.23 -3.32 -18.12
CA LYS A 153 14.13 -2.35 -18.79
C LYS A 153 15.12 -1.71 -17.82
N GLN A 154 14.68 -1.37 -16.60
CA GLN A 154 15.58 -0.86 -15.56
C GLN A 154 16.60 -1.93 -15.13
N ALA A 155 16.15 -3.15 -14.90
CA ALA A 155 17.03 -4.27 -14.59
C ALA A 155 18.05 -4.54 -15.70
N GLN A 156 17.64 -4.48 -16.96
CA GLN A 156 18.50 -4.59 -18.13
C GLN A 156 19.57 -3.48 -18.16
N LYS A 157 19.14 -2.24 -17.91
CA LYS A 157 20.04 -1.08 -17.92
C LYS A 157 21.11 -1.16 -16.83
N VAL A 158 20.73 -1.61 -15.63
CA VAL A 158 21.66 -1.70 -14.48
C VAL A 158 22.52 -2.96 -14.54
N PHE A 159 21.97 -4.06 -15.10
CA PHE A 159 22.62 -5.37 -15.13
C PHE A 159 22.57 -6.00 -16.53
N PRO A 160 23.17 -5.38 -17.57
CA PRO A 160 23.03 -5.78 -18.97
C PRO A 160 23.54 -7.20 -19.26
N GLN A 161 24.44 -7.71 -18.44
CA GLN A 161 25.00 -9.06 -18.56
C GLN A 161 24.09 -10.16 -17.98
N ARG A 162 23.01 -9.78 -17.24
CA ARG A 162 22.09 -10.73 -16.60
C ARG A 162 20.93 -11.02 -17.53
N LYS A 163 20.94 -12.19 -18.14
CA LYS A 163 19.99 -12.57 -19.19
C LYS A 163 18.91 -13.55 -18.71
N GLU A 164 18.95 -13.96 -17.43
CA GLU A 164 17.97 -14.87 -16.86
C GLU A 164 17.11 -14.11 -15.83
N VAL A 165 15.80 -14.00 -16.10
CA VAL A 165 14.82 -13.40 -15.20
C VAL A 165 14.09 -14.51 -14.46
N ILE A 166 14.09 -14.43 -13.14
CA ILE A 166 13.33 -15.34 -12.28
C ILE A 166 12.13 -14.58 -11.74
N CYS A 167 10.93 -15.00 -12.10
CA CYS A 167 9.70 -14.50 -11.52
C CYS A 167 9.25 -15.42 -10.39
N VAL A 168 9.03 -14.86 -9.20
CA VAL A 168 8.52 -15.60 -8.03
C VAL A 168 7.13 -15.11 -7.70
N ILE A 169 6.18 -16.02 -7.69
CA ILE A 169 4.76 -15.75 -7.39
C ILE A 169 4.26 -16.65 -6.26
N ASP A 170 3.17 -16.25 -5.64
CA ASP A 170 2.34 -17.07 -4.76
C ASP A 170 0.88 -17.09 -5.28
N ASN A 171 -0.07 -17.58 -4.49
CA ASN A 171 -1.49 -17.56 -4.87
C ASN A 171 -2.28 -16.41 -4.21
N SER A 172 -1.59 -15.38 -3.72
CA SER A 172 -2.26 -14.17 -3.24
C SER A 172 -3.02 -13.47 -4.37
N PHE A 173 -3.95 -12.60 -4.01
CA PHE A 173 -4.71 -11.81 -4.97
C PHE A 173 -3.77 -11.02 -5.91
N LEU A 174 -2.80 -10.31 -5.35
CA LEU A 174 -1.85 -9.51 -6.14
C LEU A 174 -0.98 -10.36 -7.06
N SER A 175 -0.46 -11.51 -6.58
CA SER A 175 0.35 -12.38 -7.42
C SER A 175 -0.44 -13.01 -8.57
N ASN A 176 -1.71 -13.35 -8.35
CA ASN A 176 -2.57 -13.89 -9.40
C ASN A 176 -2.91 -12.85 -10.46
N LYS A 177 -3.21 -11.62 -10.06
CA LYS A 177 -3.43 -10.50 -10.98
C LYS A 177 -2.14 -10.14 -11.71
N GLY A 178 -1.05 -9.92 -10.98
CA GLY A 178 0.24 -9.54 -11.55
C GLY A 178 0.88 -10.60 -12.44
N ARG A 179 0.52 -11.87 -12.30
CA ARG A 179 1.05 -12.94 -13.17
C ARG A 179 0.64 -12.78 -14.62
N GLU A 180 -0.61 -12.42 -14.89
CA GLU A 180 -1.09 -12.26 -16.26
C GLU A 180 -0.49 -11.00 -16.90
N ASP A 181 -0.43 -9.90 -16.16
CA ASP A 181 0.23 -8.66 -16.62
C ASP A 181 1.71 -8.92 -16.89
N PHE A 182 2.39 -9.59 -15.95
CA PHE A 182 3.80 -9.93 -16.12
C PHE A 182 4.06 -10.78 -17.36
N LYS A 183 3.19 -11.75 -17.68
CA LYS A 183 3.35 -12.57 -18.89
C LYS A 183 3.22 -11.75 -20.16
N GLN A 184 2.25 -10.84 -20.23
CA GLN A 184 2.04 -9.97 -21.38
C GLN A 184 3.22 -9.03 -21.59
N GLU A 185 3.66 -8.37 -20.51
CA GLU A 185 4.77 -7.44 -20.55
C GLU A 185 6.12 -8.14 -20.77
N TRP A 186 6.25 -9.39 -20.31
CA TRP A 186 7.39 -10.24 -20.63
C TRP A 186 7.47 -10.54 -22.13
N GLN A 187 6.35 -10.82 -22.78
CA GLN A 187 6.34 -11.07 -24.23
C GLN A 187 6.84 -9.85 -24.99
N LEU A 188 6.34 -8.65 -24.67
CA LEU A 188 6.81 -7.40 -25.26
C LEU A 188 8.32 -7.19 -25.02
N PHE A 189 8.78 -7.42 -23.80
CA PHE A 189 10.20 -7.29 -23.48
C PHE A 189 11.07 -8.30 -24.24
N GLN A 190 10.60 -9.54 -24.40
CA GLN A 190 11.33 -10.62 -25.06
C GLN A 190 11.41 -10.43 -26.57
N GLU A 191 10.39 -9.85 -27.20
CA GLU A 191 10.43 -9.51 -28.64
C GLU A 191 11.60 -8.56 -28.94
N GLU A 192 11.87 -7.61 -28.06
CA GLU A 192 13.02 -6.69 -28.18
C GLU A 192 14.33 -7.30 -27.71
N ASN A 193 14.29 -8.32 -26.87
CA ASN A 193 15.44 -8.91 -26.19
C ASN A 193 15.41 -10.44 -26.22
N PRO A 194 15.58 -11.08 -27.41
CA PRO A 194 15.37 -12.51 -27.60
C PRO A 194 16.39 -13.41 -26.86
N ASP A 195 17.50 -12.85 -26.41
CA ASP A 195 18.53 -13.54 -25.62
C ASP A 195 18.16 -13.66 -24.12
N TYR A 196 17.10 -12.97 -23.68
CA TYR A 196 16.62 -13.10 -22.30
C TYR A 196 15.73 -14.34 -22.13
N LYS A 197 15.86 -14.99 -20.98
CA LYS A 197 15.07 -16.18 -20.60
C LYS A 197 14.35 -15.92 -19.28
N MET A 198 13.12 -16.39 -19.18
CA MET A 198 12.34 -16.32 -17.95
C MET A 198 12.15 -17.72 -17.35
N LYS A 199 12.19 -17.77 -16.01
CA LYS A 199 11.77 -18.92 -15.23
C LYS A 199 10.80 -18.46 -14.14
N LEU A 200 9.63 -19.09 -14.08
CA LEU A 200 8.59 -18.77 -13.11
C LEU A 200 8.56 -19.84 -12.02
N TYR A 201 8.62 -19.41 -10.76
CA TYR A 201 8.45 -20.24 -9.58
C TYR A 201 7.18 -19.83 -8.84
N ASN A 202 6.40 -20.85 -8.41
CA ASN A 202 5.25 -20.65 -7.54
C ASN A 202 5.51 -21.25 -6.17
N THR A 203 5.52 -20.42 -5.13
CA THR A 203 5.83 -20.83 -3.74
C THR A 203 4.82 -21.82 -3.15
N GLN A 204 3.65 -22.01 -3.76
CA GLN A 204 2.68 -23.02 -3.34
C GLN A 204 2.90 -24.40 -3.97
N HIS A 205 3.51 -24.45 -5.14
CA HIS A 205 3.74 -25.69 -5.87
C HIS A 205 5.17 -26.20 -5.71
N GLU A 206 6.08 -25.30 -5.33
CA GLU A 206 7.49 -25.62 -5.16
C GLU A 206 7.94 -25.29 -3.74
N SER A 207 8.76 -26.16 -3.15
CA SER A 207 9.25 -25.88 -1.80
C SER A 207 10.12 -24.63 -1.77
N THR A 208 9.99 -23.85 -0.72
CA THR A 208 10.81 -22.65 -0.49
C THR A 208 12.31 -22.95 -0.59
N ASN A 209 12.75 -24.11 -0.06
CA ASN A 209 14.15 -24.53 -0.15
C ASN A 209 14.60 -24.77 -1.61
N HIS A 210 13.72 -25.33 -2.45
CA HIS A 210 14.00 -25.51 -3.88
C HIS A 210 14.19 -24.16 -4.58
N ILE A 211 13.30 -23.22 -4.33
CA ILE A 211 13.36 -21.87 -4.91
C ILE A 211 14.61 -21.11 -4.42
N ILE A 212 14.90 -21.18 -3.12
CA ILE A 212 16.14 -20.60 -2.54
C ILE A 212 17.37 -21.21 -3.20
N ALA A 213 17.42 -22.55 -3.31
CA ALA A 213 18.53 -23.24 -3.95
C ALA A 213 18.70 -22.81 -5.42
N ALA A 214 17.58 -22.66 -6.15
CA ALA A 214 17.59 -22.22 -7.53
C ALA A 214 18.08 -20.77 -7.70
N ILE A 215 17.81 -19.88 -6.74
CA ILE A 215 18.17 -18.46 -6.82
C ILE A 215 19.56 -18.18 -6.23
N CYS A 216 19.84 -18.75 -5.04
CA CYS A 216 21.00 -18.37 -4.24
C CYS A 216 22.28 -19.17 -4.55
N TYR A 217 22.16 -20.44 -4.95
CA TYR A 217 23.30 -21.35 -5.02
C TYR A 217 23.83 -21.77 -6.40
N PRO A 218 23.24 -21.39 -7.53
CA PRO A 218 23.77 -21.86 -8.79
C PRO A 218 25.09 -21.18 -9.14
N ARG A 219 25.96 -21.91 -9.84
CA ARG A 219 27.24 -21.40 -10.35
C ARG A 219 27.09 -20.12 -11.18
N ASN A 220 25.91 -19.87 -11.74
CA ASN A 220 25.57 -18.72 -12.58
C ASN A 220 24.62 -17.71 -11.90
N SER A 221 24.62 -17.57 -10.58
CA SER A 221 23.74 -16.59 -9.87
C SER A 221 23.98 -15.14 -10.32
N TYR A 222 25.13 -14.84 -10.89
CA TYR A 222 25.43 -13.54 -11.49
C TYR A 222 24.68 -13.26 -12.81
N ALA A 223 24.08 -14.27 -13.42
CA ALA A 223 23.33 -14.13 -14.67
C ALA A 223 21.83 -13.81 -14.45
N ARG A 224 21.38 -13.71 -13.20
CA ARG A 224 19.97 -13.68 -12.82
C ARG A 224 19.51 -12.36 -12.22
N VAL A 225 18.26 -12.02 -12.51
CA VAL A 225 17.48 -10.97 -11.85
C VAL A 225 16.22 -11.61 -11.30
N VAL A 226 15.83 -11.26 -10.08
CA VAL A 226 14.59 -11.75 -9.46
C VAL A 226 13.53 -10.65 -9.50
N VAL A 227 12.37 -10.98 -10.02
CA VAL A 227 11.21 -10.07 -10.11
C VAL A 227 10.02 -10.74 -9.42
N ALA A 228 9.23 -9.98 -8.69
CA ALA A 228 8.01 -10.47 -8.09
C ALA A 228 6.90 -9.41 -8.10
N PRO A 229 5.64 -9.80 -8.34
CA PRO A 229 4.50 -8.90 -8.30
C PRO A 229 4.22 -8.32 -6.91
N LYS A 230 4.77 -8.94 -5.89
CA LYS A 230 4.52 -8.59 -4.50
C LYS A 230 5.79 -8.76 -3.68
N TRP A 231 6.05 -7.78 -2.79
CA TRP A 231 7.09 -7.95 -1.79
C TRP A 231 6.68 -8.98 -0.74
N SER A 232 7.63 -9.79 -0.29
CA SER A 232 7.42 -10.74 0.79
C SER A 232 8.68 -10.90 1.65
N PRO A 233 8.57 -11.42 2.89
CA PRO A 233 9.73 -11.76 3.71
C PRO A 233 10.71 -12.73 3.01
N PHE A 234 10.18 -13.61 2.15
CA PHE A 234 10.97 -14.50 1.30
C PHE A 234 11.89 -13.71 0.36
N LEU A 235 11.39 -12.67 -0.31
CA LEU A 235 12.19 -11.82 -1.19
C LEU A 235 13.23 -11.03 -0.43
N SER A 236 12.92 -10.59 0.79
CA SER A 236 13.90 -9.95 1.69
C SER A 236 15.04 -10.91 2.03
N PHE A 237 14.73 -12.18 2.33
CA PHE A 237 15.73 -13.20 2.57
C PHE A 237 16.59 -13.44 1.31
N VAL A 238 15.96 -13.59 0.14
CA VAL A 238 16.67 -13.77 -1.14
C VAL A 238 17.59 -12.60 -1.44
N GLY A 239 17.11 -11.36 -1.28
CA GLY A 239 17.90 -10.16 -1.51
C GLY A 239 19.15 -10.06 -0.60
N LYS A 240 19.04 -10.54 0.65
CA LYS A 240 20.16 -10.55 1.59
C LYS A 240 21.16 -11.70 1.34
N ASN A 241 20.71 -12.83 0.83
CA ASN A 241 21.48 -14.06 0.74
C ASN A 241 21.85 -14.45 -0.70
N SER A 242 21.39 -13.71 -1.68
CA SER A 242 21.65 -13.92 -3.11
C SER A 242 22.50 -12.79 -3.69
N LYS A 243 23.25 -13.13 -4.74
CA LYS A 243 23.91 -12.12 -5.59
C LYS A 243 23.02 -11.64 -6.74
N ALA A 244 21.82 -12.18 -6.85
CA ALA A 244 20.83 -11.73 -7.80
C ALA A 244 20.10 -10.49 -7.25
N PRO A 245 20.02 -9.39 -8.01
CA PRO A 245 19.19 -8.24 -7.62
C PRO A 245 17.71 -8.64 -7.60
N VAL A 246 16.98 -8.10 -6.64
CA VAL A 246 15.55 -8.37 -6.44
C VAL A 246 14.76 -7.09 -6.70
N PHE A 247 13.74 -7.18 -7.52
CA PHE A 247 12.81 -6.11 -7.84
C PHE A 247 11.37 -6.56 -7.52
N SER A 248 10.58 -5.67 -6.94
CA SER A 248 9.14 -5.88 -6.77
C SER A 248 8.36 -4.69 -7.32
N SER A 249 7.21 -4.96 -7.88
CA SER A 249 6.27 -3.93 -8.34
C SER A 249 5.48 -3.30 -7.19
#